data_6212dfa302fd212c032d7c04c71b6a53
#
_entry.id   6212dfa302fd212c032d7c04c71b6a53
#
_cell.length_a   1.000
_cell.length_b   1.000
_cell.length_c   1.000
_cell.angle_alpha   90.00
_cell.angle_beta   90.00
_cell.angle_gamma   90.00
#
_symmetry.space_group_name_H-M   'P 1'
#
loop_
_entity.id
_entity.type
_entity.pdbx_description
1 polymer ?
#
loop_
_entity_poly.entity_id
_entity_poly.type
_entity_poly.pdbx_seq_one_letter_code
_entity_poly.pdbx_strand_id
1 'polypeptide(L)'
;PITGEETAWMFARPGHHCGAISATPNMMFFRSKFTAFYDRDTDSGTEHFAGHRLGCWINTIPANGLVMIPEASAGCVCLFSIASTIVFEPREDRMNWGVYSADGVTLPVQHMALNLGAPGDRRDAHGKLWLGYPRPGSRAGIDLPLDFKPQYLKDGGAYAYNAESFTIAGHDTPWIFSSGLRGLTKLEIPVQTKNAAPATYTVKLMFAALEGDAPGKRVFDVKLGDKVVLKAFDPATRKGAAIEVFEHVPASELLTVELIPVTGEPVMCGIEILKTNAKEITQGVVAR
;
A
#
# COMPACT_ATOMS: atom_id res chain seq x y z
N PRO A 1 -2.04 19.56 22.39
CA PRO A 1 -1.69 18.87 23.64
C PRO A 1 -1.94 19.70 24.91
N ILE A 2 -2.34 20.95 24.79
CA ILE A 2 -2.65 21.81 25.97
C ILE A 2 -3.99 21.41 26.58
N THR A 3 -4.94 20.92 25.79
CA THR A 3 -6.27 20.51 26.26
C THR A 3 -6.31 19.08 26.78
N GLY A 4 -5.35 18.22 26.41
CA GLY A 4 -5.36 16.79 26.72
C GLY A 4 -6.42 15.98 25.95
N GLU A 5 -7.09 16.60 24.99
CA GLU A 5 -8.04 15.90 24.13
C GLU A 5 -7.31 14.95 23.18
N GLU A 6 -7.83 13.72 23.08
CA GLU A 6 -7.34 12.76 22.12
C GLU A 6 -7.74 13.18 20.70
N THR A 7 -6.78 13.06 19.78
CA THR A 7 -7.05 13.27 18.36
C THR A 7 -7.26 11.90 17.68
N ALA A 8 -8.09 11.84 16.67
CA ALA A 8 -8.28 10.63 15.87
C ALA A 8 -7.07 10.33 14.93
N TRP A 9 -6.02 11.15 14.99
CA TRP A 9 -4.85 10.97 14.16
C TRP A 9 -3.96 9.85 14.72
N MET A 10 -3.60 8.90 13.86
CA MET A 10 -2.73 7.78 14.19
C MET A 10 -1.68 7.58 13.12
N PHE A 11 -0.54 7.00 13.49
CA PHE A 11 0.50 6.61 12.54
C PHE A 11 1.08 5.24 12.88
N ALA A 12 1.60 4.54 11.88
CA ALA A 12 2.18 3.23 12.05
C ALA A 12 3.70 3.31 12.33
N ARG A 13 4.20 2.50 13.27
CA ARG A 13 5.63 2.26 13.53
C ARG A 13 5.94 0.77 13.37
N PRO A 14 6.02 0.27 12.13
CA PRO A 14 6.26 -1.16 11.91
C PRO A 14 7.64 -1.61 12.38
N GLY A 15 7.72 -2.84 12.89
CA GLY A 15 8.96 -3.47 13.32
C GLY A 15 9.46 -3.02 14.69
N HIS A 16 10.76 -3.20 14.95
CA HIS A 16 11.38 -2.80 16.20
C HIS A 16 11.39 -1.27 16.35
N HIS A 17 10.85 -0.78 17.46
CA HIS A 17 10.66 0.64 17.76
C HIS A 17 11.26 1.08 19.09
N CYS A 18 12.46 0.56 19.43
CA CYS A 18 13.18 1.02 20.63
C CYS A 18 13.50 2.51 20.54
N GLY A 19 13.29 3.23 21.64
CA GLY A 19 13.64 4.64 21.75
C GLY A 19 12.47 5.59 21.58
N ALA A 20 12.73 6.84 21.95
CA ALA A 20 11.79 7.93 21.87
C ALA A 20 11.62 8.44 20.43
N ILE A 21 10.61 9.25 20.21
CA ILE A 21 10.40 10.01 18.99
C ILE A 21 11.03 11.38 19.17
N SER A 22 11.88 11.80 18.23
CA SER A 22 12.34 13.18 18.10
C SER A 22 11.42 13.90 17.11
N ALA A 23 11.12 15.16 17.35
CA ALA A 23 10.22 15.91 16.50
C ALA A 23 10.67 17.34 16.26
N THR A 24 10.31 17.86 15.11
CA THR A 24 10.22 19.28 14.78
C THR A 24 8.73 19.66 14.69
N PRO A 25 8.39 20.93 14.47
CA PRO A 25 6.98 21.29 14.22
C PRO A 25 6.33 20.50 13.09
N ASN A 26 7.08 20.15 12.06
CA ASN A 26 6.58 19.57 10.80
C ASN A 26 6.87 18.08 10.64
N MET A 27 7.88 17.55 11.34
CA MET A 27 8.35 16.18 11.13
C MET A 27 8.56 15.44 12.44
N MET A 28 8.37 14.13 12.40
CA MET A 28 8.76 13.21 13.47
C MET A 28 9.82 12.25 12.95
N PHE A 29 10.80 11.92 13.79
CA PHE A 29 11.88 10.98 13.51
C PHE A 29 11.93 9.90 14.58
N PHE A 30 12.04 8.66 14.17
CA PHE A 30 11.95 7.52 15.08
C PHE A 30 12.56 6.27 14.46
N ARG A 31 12.72 5.27 15.29
CA ARG A 31 13.05 3.93 14.84
C ARG A 31 11.79 3.16 14.51
N SER A 32 11.74 2.58 13.30
CA SER A 32 10.71 1.68 12.82
C SER A 32 11.40 0.54 12.04
N LYS A 33 12.08 -0.38 12.75
CA LYS A 33 13.07 -1.33 12.23
C LYS A 33 14.33 -0.61 11.72
N PHE A 34 14.19 0.27 10.75
CA PHE A 34 15.21 1.20 10.27
C PHE A 34 14.96 2.61 10.83
N THR A 35 15.80 3.55 10.48
CA THR A 35 15.54 4.96 10.72
C THR A 35 14.37 5.40 9.86
N ALA A 36 13.39 6.02 10.49
CA ALA A 36 12.15 6.43 9.87
C ALA A 36 11.80 7.87 10.21
N PHE A 37 10.96 8.45 9.37
CA PHE A 37 10.38 9.75 9.60
C PHE A 37 8.90 9.78 9.20
N TYR A 38 8.20 10.80 9.63
CA TYR A 38 6.84 11.13 9.26
C TYR A 38 6.76 12.64 9.01
N ASP A 39 6.45 13.02 7.78
CA ASP A 39 6.17 14.42 7.43
C ASP A 39 4.69 14.71 7.74
N ARG A 40 4.47 15.59 8.72
CA ARG A 40 3.14 15.93 9.21
C ARG A 40 2.41 16.90 8.29
N ASP A 41 3.13 17.69 7.52
CA ASP A 41 2.53 18.69 6.62
C ASP A 41 1.91 18.00 5.41
N THR A 42 2.54 16.93 4.92
CA THR A 42 2.05 16.14 3.78
C THR A 42 1.31 14.89 4.19
N ASP A 43 1.23 14.58 5.50
CA ASP A 43 0.68 13.32 6.00
C ASP A 43 1.30 12.12 5.24
N SER A 44 2.64 12.06 5.23
CA SER A 44 3.41 11.18 4.34
C SER A 44 3.24 9.68 4.60
N GLY A 45 2.71 9.30 5.76
CA GLY A 45 2.91 7.97 6.31
C GLY A 45 4.31 7.78 6.89
N THR A 46 4.60 6.59 7.40
CA THR A 46 5.94 6.27 7.90
C THR A 46 6.84 5.91 6.74
N GLU A 47 7.80 6.78 6.48
CA GLU A 47 8.85 6.59 5.48
C GLU A 47 10.15 6.15 6.15
N HIS A 48 11.01 5.44 5.43
CA HIS A 48 12.25 4.92 5.95
C HIS A 48 13.46 5.44 5.17
N PHE A 49 14.50 5.84 5.90
CA PHE A 49 15.81 6.02 5.32
C PHE A 49 16.42 4.63 5.10
N ALA A 50 16.49 4.20 3.86
CA ALA A 50 16.87 2.83 3.49
C ALA A 50 18.24 2.42 4.02
N GLY A 51 18.34 1.19 4.53
CA GLY A 51 19.61 0.55 4.85
C GLY A 51 20.32 1.04 6.11
N HIS A 52 19.74 1.94 6.86
CA HIS A 52 20.30 2.47 8.10
C HIS A 52 19.33 2.35 9.27
N ARG A 53 19.81 2.11 10.48
CA ARG A 53 18.99 2.09 11.69
C ARG A 53 19.54 3.01 12.77
N LEU A 54 18.65 3.61 13.54
CA LEU A 54 18.97 4.22 14.81
C LEU A 54 19.45 3.17 15.82
N GLY A 55 20.35 3.56 16.70
CA GLY A 55 20.66 2.80 17.89
C GLY A 55 19.47 2.70 18.84
N CYS A 56 19.54 1.73 19.76
CA CYS A 56 18.55 1.63 20.81
C CYS A 56 18.70 2.82 21.77
N TRP A 57 17.60 3.54 21.98
CA TRP A 57 17.53 4.70 22.88
C TRP A 57 18.42 5.91 22.51
N ILE A 58 19.02 5.89 21.34
CA ILE A 58 19.72 7.06 20.80
C ILE A 58 18.85 7.69 19.74
N ASN A 59 18.47 8.93 19.98
CA ASN A 59 17.51 9.63 19.15
C ASN A 59 18.18 10.29 17.94
N THR A 60 17.40 10.45 16.90
CA THR A 60 17.71 11.38 15.81
C THR A 60 17.74 12.80 16.32
N ILE A 61 18.65 13.62 15.83
CA ILE A 61 18.79 15.02 16.16
C ILE A 61 18.45 15.87 14.93
N PRO A 62 17.22 16.33 14.79
CA PRO A 62 16.87 17.30 13.75
C PRO A 62 17.35 18.69 14.16
N ALA A 63 18.24 19.28 13.38
CA ALA A 63 18.77 20.62 13.64
C ALA A 63 19.26 21.29 12.34
N ASN A 64 19.06 22.60 12.23
CA ASN A 64 19.59 23.43 11.14
C ASN A 64 19.25 22.92 9.72
N GLY A 65 18.06 22.38 9.53
CA GLY A 65 17.65 21.79 8.25
C GLY A 65 18.28 20.42 7.94
N LEU A 66 19.01 19.85 8.88
CA LEU A 66 19.65 18.54 8.75
C LEU A 66 19.03 17.55 9.72
N VAL A 67 19.19 16.26 9.42
CA VAL A 67 18.82 15.16 10.32
C VAL A 67 20.06 14.36 10.66
N MET A 68 20.53 14.49 11.89
CA MET A 68 21.71 13.79 12.38
C MET A 68 21.33 12.51 13.13
N ILE A 69 22.00 11.43 12.82
CA ILE A 69 21.83 10.15 13.47
C ILE A 69 23.18 9.74 14.08
N PRO A 70 23.34 9.91 15.39
CA PRO A 70 24.57 9.53 16.07
C PRO A 70 24.87 8.03 15.96
N GLU A 71 26.14 7.69 15.95
CA GLU A 71 26.59 6.31 16.06
C GLU A 71 26.05 5.67 17.35
N ALA A 72 25.55 4.46 17.23
CA ALA A 72 24.89 3.76 18.32
C ALA A 72 25.02 2.24 18.20
N SER A 73 26.17 1.77 17.79
CA SER A 73 26.42 0.32 17.61
C SER A 73 26.65 -0.43 18.92
N ALA A 74 26.75 0.24 20.06
CA ALA A 74 27.13 -0.32 21.35
C ALA A 74 26.34 -1.60 21.74
N GLY A 75 26.89 -2.75 21.41
CA GLY A 75 26.39 -4.08 21.81
C GLY A 75 25.05 -4.52 21.22
N CYS A 76 24.43 -3.72 20.36
CA CYS A 76 23.15 -4.10 19.75
C CYS A 76 23.36 -4.93 18.47
N VAL A 77 22.88 -6.16 18.51
CA VAL A 77 22.98 -7.15 17.40
C VAL A 77 21.83 -7.07 16.39
N CYS A 78 20.96 -6.06 16.47
CA CYS A 78 19.91 -5.88 15.47
C CYS A 78 20.51 -5.64 14.08
N LEU A 79 19.78 -6.04 13.04
CA LEU A 79 20.20 -5.93 11.63
C LEU A 79 20.69 -4.52 11.27
N PHE A 80 21.78 -4.46 10.50
CA PHE A 80 22.36 -3.23 9.92
C PHE A 80 22.83 -2.18 10.95
N SER A 81 23.59 -2.61 11.95
CA SER A 81 24.34 -1.70 12.80
C SER A 81 25.48 -1.09 11.98
N ILE A 82 25.38 0.20 11.70
CA ILE A 82 26.48 0.97 11.09
C ILE A 82 27.19 1.74 12.20
N ALA A 83 28.47 1.46 12.41
CA ALA A 83 29.33 2.14 13.37
C ALA A 83 29.78 3.50 12.81
N SER A 84 28.83 4.39 12.56
CA SER A 84 29.06 5.68 11.92
C SER A 84 27.95 6.67 12.29
N THR A 85 28.32 7.93 12.47
CA THR A 85 27.35 9.03 12.52
C THR A 85 26.97 9.41 11.11
N ILE A 86 25.67 9.47 10.84
CA ILE A 86 25.12 9.80 9.52
C ILE A 86 24.37 11.11 9.62
N VAL A 87 24.49 11.94 8.59
CA VAL A 87 23.75 13.18 8.45
C VAL A 87 22.99 13.16 7.13
N PHE A 88 21.68 13.38 7.19
CA PHE A 88 20.83 13.54 6.02
C PHE A 88 20.55 15.02 5.77
N GLU A 89 20.55 15.39 4.52
CA GLU A 89 20.10 16.70 4.03
C GLU A 89 18.80 16.55 3.23
N PRO A 90 17.91 17.55 3.20
CA PRO A 90 16.73 17.53 2.34
C PRO A 90 17.11 17.49 0.87
N ARG A 91 16.31 16.75 0.09
CA ARG A 91 16.38 16.76 -1.38
C ARG A 91 14.99 16.94 -1.96
N GLU A 92 14.90 17.49 -3.17
CA GLU A 92 13.64 17.61 -3.90
C GLU A 92 13.12 16.23 -4.34
N ASP A 93 14.03 15.36 -4.81
CA ASP A 93 13.70 13.98 -5.18
C ASP A 93 13.54 13.11 -3.93
N ARG A 94 12.33 12.63 -3.69
CA ARG A 94 12.04 11.74 -2.57
C ARG A 94 11.30 10.49 -3.00
N MET A 95 11.52 9.41 -2.27
CA MET A 95 10.67 8.24 -2.39
C MET A 95 9.25 8.58 -1.90
N ASN A 96 8.27 8.03 -2.60
CA ASN A 96 6.86 8.29 -2.31
C ASN A 96 6.14 7.10 -1.64
N TRP A 97 6.89 6.12 -1.15
CA TRP A 97 6.33 4.99 -0.44
C TRP A 97 6.42 5.20 1.06
N GLY A 98 5.28 5.13 1.72
CA GLY A 98 5.17 5.21 3.16
C GLY A 98 4.51 3.98 3.75
N VAL A 99 4.26 4.01 5.05
CA VAL A 99 3.44 3.01 5.76
C VAL A 99 2.41 3.77 6.60
N TYR A 100 1.16 3.61 6.25
CA TYR A 100 0.04 4.22 6.96
C TYR A 100 -0.61 3.21 7.90
N SER A 101 -1.23 3.72 8.97
CA SER A 101 -2.14 2.90 9.75
C SER A 101 -3.33 2.45 8.90
N ALA A 102 -3.70 1.20 9.02
CA ALA A 102 -4.87 0.63 8.36
C ALA A 102 -6.11 0.56 9.26
N ASP A 103 -6.05 1.19 10.44
CA ASP A 103 -7.15 1.11 11.44
C ASP A 103 -8.47 1.70 10.94
N GLY A 104 -8.42 2.59 9.92
CA GLY A 104 -9.60 3.12 9.25
C GLY A 104 -10.29 2.15 8.27
N VAL A 105 -9.68 1.01 7.97
CA VAL A 105 -10.26 -0.02 7.11
C VAL A 105 -11.15 -0.92 7.95
N THR A 106 -12.43 -0.60 8.02
CA THR A 106 -13.40 -1.29 8.87
C THR A 106 -14.57 -1.83 8.05
N LEU A 107 -15.30 -2.80 8.62
CA LEU A 107 -16.55 -3.29 8.05
C LEU A 107 -17.75 -2.47 8.56
N PRO A 108 -18.71 -2.15 7.71
CA PRO A 108 -18.74 -2.39 6.27
C PRO A 108 -17.79 -1.47 5.51
N VAL A 109 -17.08 -2.01 4.52
CA VAL A 109 -16.18 -1.20 3.68
C VAL A 109 -16.96 -0.13 2.98
N GLN A 110 -16.61 1.13 3.19
CA GLN A 110 -17.14 2.28 2.46
C GLN A 110 -16.30 2.59 1.22
N HIS A 111 -14.98 2.64 1.41
CA HIS A 111 -13.99 2.83 0.35
C HIS A 111 -12.69 2.15 0.74
N MET A 112 -12.07 1.44 -0.18
CA MET A 112 -10.77 0.82 0.00
C MET A 112 -10.04 0.76 -1.35
N ALA A 113 -8.79 1.18 -1.37
CA ALA A 113 -7.91 1.07 -2.54
C ALA A 113 -6.65 0.29 -2.15
N LEU A 114 -6.38 -0.80 -2.87
CA LEU A 114 -5.23 -1.68 -2.66
C LEU A 114 -4.31 -1.63 -3.88
N ASN A 115 -3.02 -1.39 -3.62
CA ASN A 115 -1.96 -1.58 -4.59
C ASN A 115 -1.30 -2.94 -4.32
N LEU A 116 -1.54 -3.89 -5.20
CA LEU A 116 -1.11 -5.27 -5.01
C LEU A 116 0.39 -5.41 -5.31
N GLY A 117 1.08 -6.15 -4.46
CA GLY A 117 2.53 -6.36 -4.58
C GLY A 117 3.38 -5.12 -4.25
N ALA A 118 2.77 -3.99 -3.94
CA ALA A 118 3.50 -2.75 -3.68
C ALA A 118 4.43 -2.84 -2.46
N PRO A 119 5.58 -2.16 -2.49
CA PRO A 119 6.54 -2.17 -1.38
C PRO A 119 6.06 -1.35 -0.17
N GLY A 120 5.01 -0.56 -0.32
CA GLY A 120 4.43 0.28 0.71
C GLY A 120 3.11 0.89 0.28
N ASP A 121 2.65 1.85 1.08
CA ASP A 121 1.43 2.62 0.79
C ASP A 121 1.81 3.91 0.07
N ARG A 122 0.87 4.47 -0.68
CA ARG A 122 1.08 5.75 -1.38
C ARG A 122 -0.22 6.51 -1.54
N ARG A 123 -0.16 7.84 -1.45
CA ARG A 123 -1.28 8.70 -1.85
C ARG A 123 -1.16 9.07 -3.31
N ASP A 124 -2.29 9.11 -4.00
CA ASP A 124 -2.34 9.69 -5.33
C ASP A 124 -2.44 11.24 -5.27
N ALA A 125 -2.42 11.87 -6.45
CA ALA A 125 -2.48 13.34 -6.56
C ALA A 125 -3.78 13.95 -6.00
N HIS A 126 -4.81 13.14 -5.80
CA HIS A 126 -6.11 13.54 -5.22
C HIS A 126 -6.20 13.24 -3.72
N GLY A 127 -5.10 12.79 -3.10
CA GLY A 127 -5.04 12.44 -1.69
C GLY A 127 -5.63 11.08 -1.32
N LYS A 128 -6.07 10.27 -2.30
CA LYS A 128 -6.57 8.92 -2.07
C LYS A 128 -5.42 8.02 -1.64
N LEU A 129 -5.61 7.31 -0.53
CA LEU A 129 -4.63 6.37 0.00
C LEU A 129 -4.79 5.00 -0.66
N TRP A 130 -3.71 4.53 -1.27
CA TRP A 130 -3.56 3.18 -1.80
C TRP A 130 -2.71 2.36 -0.83
N LEU A 131 -3.30 1.35 -0.22
CA LEU A 131 -2.63 0.48 0.72
C LEU A 131 -1.91 -0.65 -0.01
N GLY A 132 -0.65 -0.84 0.27
CA GLY A 132 0.11 -1.98 -0.25
C GLY A 132 -0.42 -3.31 0.29
N TYR A 133 -0.57 -4.33 -0.57
CA TYR A 133 -0.97 -5.67 -0.18
C TYR A 133 -0.23 -6.75 -1.01
N PRO A 134 0.30 -7.85 -0.42
CA PRO A 134 0.32 -8.12 1.01
C PRO A 134 1.20 -7.13 1.77
N ARG A 135 0.80 -6.79 2.98
CA ARG A 135 1.65 -5.96 3.82
C ARG A 135 2.85 -6.78 4.30
N PRO A 136 4.02 -6.17 4.45
CA PRO A 136 5.16 -6.86 5.01
C PRO A 136 4.78 -7.37 6.40
N GLY A 137 4.86 -8.69 6.60
CA GLY A 137 4.45 -9.36 7.83
C GLY A 137 5.04 -8.67 9.04
N SER A 138 4.21 -8.20 9.92
CA SER A 138 4.59 -7.33 11.02
C SER A 138 3.82 -7.70 12.28
N ARG A 139 4.53 -7.74 13.39
CA ARG A 139 3.92 -7.80 14.72
C ARG A 139 3.43 -6.42 15.20
N ALA A 140 3.51 -5.41 14.38
CA ALA A 140 3.38 -4.01 14.80
C ALA A 140 2.05 -3.35 14.42
N GLY A 141 0.99 -4.13 14.15
CA GLY A 141 -0.35 -3.58 13.92
C GLY A 141 -0.52 -2.80 12.62
N ILE A 142 0.32 -3.07 11.61
CA ILE A 142 0.16 -2.51 10.26
C ILE A 142 -0.64 -3.41 9.33
N ASP A 143 -0.95 -4.63 9.76
CA ASP A 143 -1.76 -5.54 8.98
C ASP A 143 -3.15 -4.94 8.72
N LEU A 144 -3.69 -5.24 7.56
CA LEU A 144 -5.07 -4.86 7.28
C LEU A 144 -5.98 -5.62 8.26
N PRO A 145 -6.93 -4.96 8.93
CA PRO A 145 -7.82 -5.61 9.89
C PRO A 145 -8.90 -6.49 9.21
N LEU A 146 -8.65 -6.89 7.98
CA LEU A 146 -9.51 -7.72 7.15
C LEU A 146 -8.75 -8.96 6.68
N ASP A 147 -9.36 -10.12 6.82
CA ASP A 147 -8.78 -11.42 6.43
C ASP A 147 -8.98 -11.68 4.93
N PHE A 148 -8.08 -11.14 4.10
CA PHE A 148 -8.06 -11.42 2.66
C PHE A 148 -7.55 -12.84 2.41
N LYS A 149 -8.18 -13.54 1.46
CA LYS A 149 -7.82 -14.92 1.11
C LYS A 149 -7.41 -15.05 -0.36
N PRO A 150 -6.14 -14.69 -0.68
CA PRO A 150 -5.62 -14.91 -2.01
C PRO A 150 -5.31 -16.38 -2.25
N GLN A 151 -5.65 -16.87 -3.45
CA GLN A 151 -5.28 -18.18 -3.95
C GLN A 151 -4.45 -18.01 -5.22
N TYR A 152 -3.42 -18.84 -5.37
CA TYR A 152 -2.47 -18.72 -6.46
C TYR A 152 -2.28 -20.04 -7.21
N LEU A 153 -1.86 -19.94 -8.46
CA LEU A 153 -1.20 -21.03 -9.15
C LEU A 153 0.13 -21.37 -8.43
N LYS A 154 0.70 -22.54 -8.73
CA LYS A 154 2.03 -22.90 -8.27
C LYS A 154 3.01 -21.78 -8.71
N ASP A 155 3.87 -21.38 -7.79
CA ASP A 155 4.88 -20.33 -7.99
C ASP A 155 4.29 -18.89 -8.19
N GLY A 156 3.00 -18.70 -7.94
CA GLY A 156 2.37 -17.39 -7.90
C GLY A 156 2.74 -16.58 -6.67
N GLY A 157 2.59 -15.25 -6.73
CA GLY A 157 2.86 -14.36 -5.62
C GLY A 157 3.04 -12.91 -6.04
N ALA A 158 3.48 -12.09 -5.08
CA ALA A 158 3.72 -10.67 -5.31
C ALA A 158 4.99 -10.44 -6.16
N TYR A 159 4.93 -9.43 -7.02
CA TYR A 159 6.08 -8.89 -7.75
C TYR A 159 6.06 -7.36 -7.68
N ALA A 160 7.24 -6.75 -7.80
CA ALA A 160 7.36 -5.30 -7.92
C ALA A 160 8.57 -4.94 -8.79
N TYR A 161 8.37 -3.96 -9.65
CA TYR A 161 9.43 -3.25 -10.38
C TYR A 161 9.75 -1.94 -9.67
N ASN A 162 10.86 -1.32 -10.03
CA ASN A 162 11.13 0.03 -9.56
C ASN A 162 10.10 1.01 -10.16
N ALA A 163 9.24 1.57 -9.34
CA ALA A 163 8.17 2.46 -9.77
C ALA A 163 8.66 3.74 -10.44
N GLU A 164 9.88 4.20 -10.12
CA GLU A 164 10.46 5.41 -10.67
C GLU A 164 11.04 5.20 -12.09
N SER A 165 11.41 3.97 -12.43
CA SER A 165 11.88 3.58 -13.76
C SER A 165 10.83 2.85 -14.59
N PHE A 166 9.70 2.49 -14.01
CA PHE A 166 8.59 1.82 -14.67
C PHE A 166 7.54 2.84 -15.09
N THR A 167 7.47 3.16 -16.37
CA THR A 167 6.54 4.16 -16.88
C THR A 167 5.44 3.52 -17.71
N ILE A 168 4.19 3.85 -17.37
CA ILE A 168 3.01 3.56 -18.19
C ILE A 168 2.35 4.88 -18.53
N ALA A 169 2.26 5.17 -19.83
CA ALA A 169 1.67 6.41 -20.29
C ALA A 169 0.14 6.40 -20.18
N GLY A 170 -0.46 7.57 -19.90
CA GLY A 170 -1.91 7.76 -19.95
C GLY A 170 -2.66 7.39 -18.67
N HIS A 171 -1.96 7.27 -17.55
CA HIS A 171 -2.56 7.04 -16.23
C HIS A 171 -2.04 8.04 -15.19
N ASP A 172 -2.93 8.56 -14.35
CA ASP A 172 -2.58 9.51 -13.27
C ASP A 172 -1.80 8.83 -12.13
N THR A 173 -1.89 7.51 -12.03
CA THR A 173 -1.25 6.69 -11.00
C THR A 173 -0.41 5.56 -11.61
N PRO A 174 0.60 5.86 -12.45
CA PRO A 174 1.36 4.84 -13.18
C PRO A 174 2.08 3.85 -12.26
N TRP A 175 2.43 4.26 -11.06
CA TRP A 175 3.10 3.44 -10.05
C TRP A 175 2.25 2.27 -9.53
N ILE A 176 0.91 2.29 -9.66
CA ILE A 176 0.06 1.12 -9.32
C ILE A 176 0.40 -0.07 -10.20
N PHE A 177 0.75 0.18 -11.45
CA PHE A 177 1.04 -0.85 -12.43
C PHE A 177 2.47 -1.40 -12.36
N SER A 178 3.33 -0.80 -11.52
CA SER A 178 4.70 -1.29 -11.32
C SER A 178 4.78 -2.53 -10.42
N SER A 179 3.67 -2.95 -9.82
CA SER A 179 3.61 -4.11 -8.94
C SER A 179 2.31 -4.88 -9.14
N GLY A 180 2.22 -6.09 -8.59
CA GLY A 180 1.03 -6.89 -8.68
C GLY A 180 1.15 -8.26 -8.03
N LEU A 181 0.07 -9.02 -8.17
CA LEU A 181 0.01 -10.44 -7.81
C LEU A 181 -0.02 -11.28 -9.10
N ARG A 182 1.02 -12.06 -9.30
CA ARG A 182 1.18 -12.99 -10.42
C ARG A 182 0.63 -14.36 -10.05
N GLY A 183 -0.04 -15.03 -10.99
CA GLY A 183 -0.64 -16.35 -10.76
C GLY A 183 -1.83 -16.30 -9.79
N LEU A 184 -2.37 -15.12 -9.50
CA LEU A 184 -3.57 -14.99 -8.67
C LEU A 184 -4.76 -15.63 -9.41
N THR A 185 -5.42 -16.59 -8.75
CA THR A 185 -6.61 -17.24 -9.29
C THR A 185 -7.89 -16.79 -8.59
N LYS A 186 -7.79 -16.43 -7.32
CA LYS A 186 -8.92 -15.95 -6.53
C LYS A 186 -8.47 -15.00 -5.45
N LEU A 187 -9.27 -13.96 -5.19
CA LEU A 187 -9.12 -13.07 -4.07
C LEU A 187 -10.49 -12.84 -3.42
N GLU A 188 -10.63 -13.25 -2.17
CA GLU A 188 -11.80 -13.00 -1.35
C GLU A 188 -11.52 -11.83 -0.41
N ILE A 189 -12.38 -10.83 -0.46
CA ILE A 189 -12.22 -9.56 0.28
C ILE A 189 -13.45 -9.38 1.15
N PRO A 190 -13.32 -9.38 2.49
CA PRO A 190 -14.41 -9.01 3.37
C PRO A 190 -14.86 -7.56 3.11
N VAL A 191 -16.14 -7.35 2.83
CA VAL A 191 -16.70 -6.02 2.54
C VAL A 191 -17.88 -5.68 3.43
N GLN A 192 -18.53 -6.68 4.04
CA GLN A 192 -19.65 -6.52 4.95
C GLN A 192 -19.46 -7.37 6.22
N THR A 193 -20.15 -6.98 7.28
CA THR A 193 -20.25 -7.83 8.48
C THR A 193 -21.09 -9.06 8.20
N LYS A 194 -20.86 -10.12 8.97
CA LYS A 194 -21.67 -11.35 8.90
C LYS A 194 -23.16 -11.04 9.04
N ASN A 195 -23.98 -11.70 8.22
CA ASN A 195 -25.43 -11.56 8.20
C ASN A 195 -25.96 -10.14 7.86
N ALA A 196 -25.10 -9.24 7.37
CA ALA A 196 -25.57 -7.96 6.85
C ALA A 196 -26.34 -8.17 5.54
N ALA A 197 -27.28 -7.27 5.26
CA ALA A 197 -27.95 -7.25 3.96
C ALA A 197 -26.90 -7.01 2.85
N PRO A 198 -27.06 -7.65 1.67
CA PRO A 198 -26.18 -7.40 0.54
C PRO A 198 -26.12 -5.90 0.20
N ALA A 199 -24.93 -5.42 -0.14
CA ALA A 199 -24.72 -4.08 -0.64
C ALA A 199 -24.15 -4.13 -2.05
N THR A 200 -24.20 -3.01 -2.75
CA THR A 200 -23.61 -2.87 -4.07
C THR A 200 -22.38 -1.98 -4.02
N TYR A 201 -21.41 -2.31 -4.86
CA TYR A 201 -20.12 -1.66 -4.92
C TYR A 201 -19.76 -1.28 -6.35
N THR A 202 -19.04 -0.17 -6.52
CA THR A 202 -18.23 0.06 -7.71
C THR A 202 -16.87 -0.57 -7.46
N VAL A 203 -16.47 -1.44 -8.36
CA VAL A 203 -15.18 -2.17 -8.31
C VAL A 203 -14.35 -1.76 -9.50
N LYS A 204 -13.13 -1.26 -9.25
CA LYS A 204 -12.14 -1.01 -10.30
C LYS A 204 -11.03 -2.02 -10.16
N LEU A 205 -10.72 -2.73 -11.22
CA LEU A 205 -9.62 -3.68 -11.30
C LEU A 205 -8.53 -3.11 -12.19
N MET A 206 -7.28 -3.15 -11.71
CA MET A 206 -6.11 -2.64 -12.41
C MET A 206 -5.23 -3.80 -12.88
N PHE A 207 -4.89 -3.77 -14.16
CA PHE A 207 -4.09 -4.80 -14.80
C PHE A 207 -2.96 -4.17 -15.61
N ALA A 208 -1.79 -4.81 -15.62
CA ALA A 208 -0.70 -4.48 -16.53
C ALA A 208 -0.08 -5.75 -17.12
N ALA A 209 0.44 -5.63 -18.31
CA ALA A 209 1.33 -6.64 -18.86
C ALA A 209 2.65 -6.63 -18.09
N LEU A 210 3.25 -7.80 -17.88
CA LEU A 210 4.59 -7.89 -17.31
C LEU A 210 5.63 -7.51 -18.38
N GLU A 211 6.81 -7.11 -17.93
CA GLU A 211 7.91 -6.79 -18.84
C GLU A 211 8.20 -7.95 -19.79
N GLY A 212 8.25 -7.65 -21.09
CA GLY A 212 8.45 -8.65 -22.15
C GLY A 212 7.22 -9.50 -22.49
N ASP A 213 6.03 -9.18 -21.98
CA ASP A 213 4.80 -9.85 -22.41
C ASP A 213 4.33 -9.33 -23.77
N ALA A 214 4.21 -10.25 -24.72
CA ALA A 214 3.54 -10.00 -25.99
C ALA A 214 2.04 -10.37 -25.90
N PRO A 215 1.17 -9.80 -26.76
CA PRO A 215 -0.21 -10.21 -26.86
C PRO A 215 -0.37 -11.74 -27.01
N GLY A 216 -1.34 -12.31 -26.30
CA GLY A 216 -1.59 -13.75 -26.26
C GLY A 216 -0.80 -14.52 -25.21
N LYS A 217 0.20 -13.93 -24.57
CA LYS A 217 1.01 -14.60 -23.55
C LYS A 217 0.29 -14.78 -22.22
N ARG A 218 -0.58 -13.81 -21.86
CA ARG A 218 -1.40 -13.86 -20.64
C ARG A 218 -2.85 -13.54 -20.99
N VAL A 219 -3.65 -14.58 -21.05
CA VAL A 219 -5.08 -14.46 -21.35
C VAL A 219 -5.87 -15.14 -20.23
N PHE A 220 -6.85 -14.48 -19.67
CA PHE A 220 -7.67 -15.01 -18.60
C PHE A 220 -9.07 -14.40 -18.59
N ASP A 221 -10.02 -15.13 -18.05
CA ASP A 221 -11.34 -14.61 -17.76
C ASP A 221 -11.35 -13.97 -16.37
N VAL A 222 -12.18 -12.94 -16.16
CA VAL A 222 -12.37 -12.30 -14.86
C VAL A 222 -13.82 -12.49 -14.43
N LYS A 223 -14.01 -12.95 -13.19
CA LYS A 223 -15.32 -13.02 -12.54
C LYS A 223 -15.36 -12.11 -11.33
N LEU A 224 -16.49 -11.46 -11.12
CA LEU A 224 -16.86 -10.78 -9.88
C LEU A 224 -18.10 -11.50 -9.30
N GLY A 225 -17.91 -12.14 -8.15
CA GLY A 225 -18.88 -13.08 -7.63
C GLY A 225 -19.13 -14.21 -8.65
N ASP A 226 -20.39 -14.43 -8.99
CA ASP A 226 -20.78 -15.48 -9.94
C ASP A 226 -20.75 -15.05 -11.42
N LYS A 227 -20.54 -13.75 -11.69
CA LYS A 227 -20.63 -13.18 -13.05
C LYS A 227 -19.26 -13.07 -13.70
N VAL A 228 -19.11 -13.63 -14.92
CA VAL A 228 -17.97 -13.34 -15.80
C VAL A 228 -18.13 -11.91 -16.31
N VAL A 229 -17.19 -11.03 -15.97
CA VAL A 229 -17.20 -9.61 -16.33
C VAL A 229 -16.24 -9.28 -17.47
N LEU A 230 -15.14 -10.04 -17.60
CA LEU A 230 -14.24 -9.99 -18.76
C LEU A 230 -13.99 -11.40 -19.24
N LYS A 231 -13.98 -11.58 -20.57
CA LYS A 231 -13.70 -12.86 -21.20
C LYS A 231 -12.49 -12.74 -22.12
N ALA A 232 -11.59 -13.72 -22.03
CA ALA A 232 -10.33 -13.76 -22.77
C ALA A 232 -9.56 -12.42 -22.69
N PHE A 233 -9.49 -11.86 -21.50
CA PHE A 233 -8.83 -10.59 -21.26
C PHE A 233 -7.31 -10.73 -21.33
N ASP A 234 -6.67 -9.84 -22.08
CA ASP A 234 -5.22 -9.80 -22.27
C ASP A 234 -4.72 -8.36 -21.98
N PRO A 235 -4.02 -8.14 -20.86
CA PRO A 235 -3.49 -6.81 -20.52
C PRO A 235 -2.53 -6.24 -21.59
N ALA A 236 -1.78 -7.09 -22.30
CA ALA A 236 -0.82 -6.64 -23.31
C ALA A 236 -1.50 -5.98 -24.53
N THR A 237 -2.78 -6.25 -24.77
CA THR A 237 -3.56 -5.62 -25.83
C THR A 237 -4.07 -4.22 -25.46
N ARG A 238 -3.92 -3.82 -24.20
CA ARG A 238 -4.42 -2.56 -23.62
C ARG A 238 -3.36 -1.47 -23.48
N LYS A 239 -2.44 -1.37 -24.42
CA LYS A 239 -1.30 -0.42 -24.36
C LYS A 239 -0.45 -0.59 -23.09
N GLY A 240 -0.38 -1.81 -22.56
CA GLY A 240 0.42 -2.17 -21.41
C GLY A 240 -0.30 -2.10 -20.06
N ALA A 241 -1.39 -1.36 -19.93
CA ALA A 241 -2.19 -1.30 -18.69
C ALA A 241 -3.67 -1.04 -18.96
N ALA A 242 -4.53 -1.44 -18.03
CA ALA A 242 -5.97 -1.23 -18.08
C ALA A 242 -6.57 -1.01 -16.69
N ILE A 243 -7.55 -0.13 -16.62
CA ILE A 243 -8.47 0.02 -15.49
C ILE A 243 -9.85 -0.38 -15.99
N GLU A 244 -10.36 -1.48 -15.46
CA GLU A 244 -11.71 -1.97 -15.80
C GLU A 244 -12.67 -1.65 -14.64
N VAL A 245 -13.77 -0.96 -14.94
CA VAL A 245 -14.72 -0.44 -13.95
C VAL A 245 -16.03 -1.21 -14.03
N PHE A 246 -16.48 -1.71 -12.90
CA PHE A 246 -17.73 -2.46 -12.76
C PHE A 246 -18.60 -1.79 -11.70
N GLU A 247 -19.74 -1.30 -12.13
CA GLU A 247 -20.71 -0.66 -11.24
C GLU A 247 -21.77 -1.65 -10.76
N HIS A 248 -22.34 -1.36 -9.59
CA HIS A 248 -23.43 -2.15 -8.98
C HIS A 248 -23.11 -3.62 -8.76
N VAL A 249 -21.85 -3.93 -8.44
CA VAL A 249 -21.42 -5.30 -8.09
C VAL A 249 -22.03 -5.67 -6.74
N PRO A 250 -22.91 -6.68 -6.68
CA PRO A 250 -23.50 -7.09 -5.40
C PRO A 250 -22.49 -7.90 -4.59
N ALA A 251 -22.41 -7.62 -3.29
CA ALA A 251 -21.66 -8.44 -2.36
C ALA A 251 -22.38 -8.49 -1.00
N SER A 252 -22.41 -9.68 -0.40
CA SER A 252 -22.89 -9.89 0.97
C SER A 252 -21.74 -9.71 1.96
N GLU A 253 -21.15 -10.80 2.45
CA GLU A 253 -20.00 -10.75 3.36
C GLU A 253 -18.69 -10.52 2.60
N LEU A 254 -18.52 -11.22 1.47
CA LEU A 254 -17.29 -11.22 0.66
C LEU A 254 -17.54 -10.67 -0.74
N LEU A 255 -16.61 -9.85 -1.21
CA LEU A 255 -16.42 -9.56 -2.63
C LEU A 255 -15.38 -10.56 -3.16
N THR A 256 -15.76 -11.36 -4.14
CA THR A 256 -14.87 -12.36 -4.74
C THR A 256 -14.46 -11.94 -6.13
N VAL A 257 -13.14 -11.89 -6.37
CA VAL A 257 -12.53 -11.73 -7.69
C VAL A 257 -11.89 -13.05 -8.07
N GLU A 258 -12.27 -13.64 -9.20
CA GLU A 258 -11.63 -14.83 -9.75
C GLU A 258 -10.98 -14.52 -11.10
N LEU A 259 -9.74 -14.94 -11.26
CA LEU A 259 -8.98 -14.85 -12.50
C LEU A 259 -8.78 -16.27 -13.04
N ILE A 260 -9.50 -16.63 -14.10
CA ILE A 260 -9.50 -17.97 -14.67
C ILE A 260 -8.51 -18.01 -15.83
N PRO A 261 -7.36 -18.69 -15.70
CA PRO A 261 -6.35 -18.70 -16.74
C PRO A 261 -6.86 -19.42 -18.02
N VAL A 262 -6.64 -18.80 -19.16
CA VAL A 262 -6.82 -19.37 -20.50
C VAL A 262 -5.45 -19.66 -21.10
N THR A 263 -4.53 -18.70 -21.02
CA THR A 263 -3.13 -18.86 -21.43
C THR A 263 -2.22 -18.14 -20.43
N GLY A 264 -1.18 -18.82 -19.97
CA GLY A 264 -0.23 -18.26 -19.01
C GLY A 264 -0.85 -17.99 -17.62
N GLU A 265 -0.14 -17.23 -16.82
CA GLU A 265 -0.55 -16.89 -15.46
C GLU A 265 -1.34 -15.59 -15.45
N PRO A 266 -2.50 -15.51 -14.76
CA PRO A 266 -3.17 -14.23 -14.51
C PRO A 266 -2.32 -13.27 -13.70
N VAL A 267 -2.59 -11.98 -13.85
CA VAL A 267 -1.91 -10.91 -13.11
C VAL A 267 -2.92 -9.81 -12.79
N MET A 268 -2.80 -9.22 -11.58
CA MET A 268 -3.60 -8.06 -11.15
C MET A 268 -2.73 -7.11 -10.33
N CYS A 269 -2.80 -5.82 -10.64
CA CYS A 269 -1.96 -4.78 -10.04
C CYS A 269 -2.64 -4.03 -8.89
N GLY A 270 -3.96 -3.88 -8.96
CA GLY A 270 -4.69 -3.17 -7.93
C GLY A 270 -6.19 -3.41 -7.98
N ILE A 271 -6.84 -3.03 -6.89
CA ILE A 271 -8.30 -3.04 -6.78
C ILE A 271 -8.77 -1.85 -5.95
N GLU A 272 -9.77 -1.15 -6.43
CA GLU A 272 -10.49 -0.13 -5.69
C GLU A 272 -11.94 -0.56 -5.52
N ILE A 273 -12.45 -0.48 -4.29
CA ILE A 273 -13.80 -0.87 -3.91
C ILE A 273 -14.46 0.33 -3.26
N LEU A 274 -15.57 0.79 -3.84
CA LEU A 274 -16.36 1.90 -3.33
C LEU A 274 -17.81 1.43 -3.18
N LYS A 275 -18.36 1.53 -1.98
CA LYS A 275 -19.76 1.22 -1.73
C LYS A 275 -20.65 2.19 -2.49
N THR A 276 -21.66 1.69 -3.21
CA THR A 276 -22.62 2.54 -3.94
C THR A 276 -23.29 3.51 -2.95
N ASN A 277 -23.33 4.80 -3.29
CA ASN A 277 -23.78 5.91 -2.44
C ASN A 277 -22.86 6.30 -1.27
N ALA A 278 -21.68 5.67 -1.11
CA ALA A 278 -20.63 6.21 -0.26
C ALA A 278 -19.87 7.32 -0.98
N LYS A 279 -19.45 8.36 -0.24
CA LYS A 279 -18.51 9.35 -0.77
C LYS A 279 -17.11 8.71 -0.82
N GLU A 280 -16.35 9.01 -1.87
CA GLU A 280 -14.91 8.70 -1.84
C GLU A 280 -14.30 9.34 -0.60
N ILE A 281 -13.76 8.50 0.27
CA ILE A 281 -13.05 8.99 1.44
C ILE A 281 -11.65 9.38 0.96
N THR A 282 -11.47 10.62 0.55
CA THR A 282 -10.17 11.27 0.74
C THR A 282 -9.99 11.32 2.25
N GLN A 283 -9.16 10.45 2.81
CA GLN A 283 -8.78 10.58 4.21
C GLN A 283 -8.14 11.95 4.35
N GLY A 284 -8.89 12.83 4.95
CA GLY A 284 -8.59 14.24 4.96
C GLY A 284 -7.24 14.50 5.59
N VAL A 285 -6.44 15.25 4.90
CA VAL A 285 -5.65 16.27 5.52
C VAL A 285 -6.67 17.10 6.32
N VAL A 286 -6.71 16.92 7.64
CA VAL A 286 -7.37 17.89 8.50
C VAL A 286 -6.51 19.14 8.38
N ALA A 287 -6.89 20.00 7.42
CA ALA A 287 -6.37 21.36 7.38
C ALA A 287 -6.68 21.98 8.73
N ARG A 288 -5.65 22.28 9.48
CA ARG A 288 -5.67 23.20 10.61
C ARG A 288 -5.03 24.50 10.21
#